data_9650e1a6cb4a14a7a8011f1f346ff30e
#
_entry.id   9650e1a6cb4a14a7a8011f1f346ff30e
#
_cell.length_a   1.000
_cell.length_b   1.000
_cell.length_c   1.000
_cell.angle_alpha   90.00
_cell.angle_beta   90.00
_cell.angle_gamma   90.00
#
_symmetry.space_group_name_H-M   'P 1'
#
loop_
_entity.id
_entity.type
_entity.pdbx_description
1 polymer ?
#
loop_
_entity_poly.entity_id
_entity_poly.type
_entity_poly.pdbx_seq_one_letter_code
_entity_poly.pdbx_strand_id
1 'polypeptide(L)'
;VQGVSKTKDTSPEELAKLMVGREVFMQVEKEAAKPNEKVLEVKNLWVHDSRGLLAIKNFTLDVHKGEIVGIAGVDGNGQTELVEALSGLRPTSKGEIVFDGKNIESLSPRKRRRAGLAHVPEDRANTGLNLKLDIWENLVGTSYFRSPMSRGGIISMKNVVDPVSYTHLTLPT
;
A
#
# COMPACT_ATOMS: atom_id res chain seq x y z
N VAL A 1 5.80 18.00 27.02
CA VAL A 1 4.37 18.11 27.39
C VAL A 1 3.81 19.33 26.66
N GLN A 2 2.85 19.14 25.77
CA GLN A 2 2.26 20.21 24.94
C GLN A 2 1.16 20.98 25.69
N GLY A 3 0.58 20.40 26.74
CA GLY A 3 -0.45 21.05 27.57
C GLY A 3 -1.00 20.11 28.63
N VAL A 4 -1.79 20.68 29.52
CA VAL A 4 -2.55 19.96 30.54
C VAL A 4 -3.96 20.53 30.55
N SER A 5 -4.97 19.70 30.34
CA SER A 5 -6.38 20.07 30.37
C SER A 5 -7.17 19.15 31.29
N LYS A 6 -8.25 19.67 31.89
CA LYS A 6 -9.20 18.84 32.64
C LYS A 6 -10.12 18.15 31.62
N THR A 7 -10.42 16.87 31.86
CA THR A 7 -11.25 16.07 30.96
C THR A 7 -12.60 16.71 30.58
N LYS A 8 -13.22 17.42 31.52
CA LYS A 8 -14.49 18.08 31.33
C LYS A 8 -14.43 19.40 30.53
N ASP A 9 -13.24 19.95 30.37
CA ASP A 9 -13.00 21.27 29.76
C ASP A 9 -12.26 21.11 28.40
N THR A 10 -12.20 19.91 27.84
CA THR A 10 -11.48 19.61 26.59
C THR A 10 -12.34 18.80 25.62
N SER A 11 -12.06 18.93 24.33
CA SER A 11 -12.69 18.15 23.26
C SER A 11 -11.72 17.18 22.60
N PRO A 12 -12.19 16.18 21.83
CA PRO A 12 -11.32 15.30 21.04
C PRO A 12 -10.41 16.06 20.08
N GLU A 13 -10.91 17.13 19.48
CA GLU A 13 -10.17 17.99 18.54
C GLU A 13 -9.02 18.72 19.26
N GLU A 14 -9.31 19.26 20.46
CA GLU A 14 -8.33 19.94 21.28
C GLU A 14 -7.24 18.96 21.77
N LEU A 15 -7.63 17.75 22.17
CA LEU A 15 -6.66 16.70 22.51
C LEU A 15 -5.79 16.33 21.31
N ALA A 16 -6.38 16.15 20.14
CA ALA A 16 -5.63 15.86 18.92
C ALA A 16 -4.65 17.00 18.59
N LYS A 17 -5.07 18.26 18.72
CA LYS A 17 -4.19 19.43 18.55
C LYS A 17 -3.02 19.42 19.54
N LEU A 18 -3.28 19.12 20.82
CA LEU A 18 -2.24 19.01 21.84
C LEU A 18 -1.28 17.84 21.58
N MET A 19 -1.76 16.72 21.02
CA MET A 19 -0.91 15.56 20.70
C MET A 19 0.00 15.80 19.50
N VAL A 20 -0.50 16.48 18.48
CA VAL A 20 0.20 16.65 17.19
C VAL A 20 0.95 17.99 17.11
N GLY A 21 0.60 18.96 17.98
CA GLY A 21 1.18 20.32 17.99
C GLY A 21 0.68 21.24 16.89
N ARG A 22 -0.34 20.81 16.12
CA ARG A 22 -0.98 21.60 15.05
C ARG A 22 -2.48 21.28 14.98
N GLU A 23 -3.26 22.10 14.31
CA GLU A 23 -4.67 21.79 14.07
C GLU A 23 -4.79 20.52 13.23
N VAL A 24 -5.68 19.63 13.68
CA VAL A 24 -5.98 18.36 13.01
C VAL A 24 -7.45 18.41 12.60
N PHE A 25 -7.69 18.35 11.30
CA PHE A 25 -9.05 18.21 10.77
C PHE A 25 -9.46 16.75 10.87
N MET A 26 -10.40 16.44 11.76
CA MET A 26 -10.93 15.09 11.97
C MET A 26 -11.86 14.64 10.83
N GLN A 27 -12.35 15.57 10.04
CA GLN A 27 -13.20 15.31 8.88
C GLN A 27 -12.58 15.94 7.65
N VAL A 28 -12.47 15.14 6.60
CA VAL A 28 -12.05 15.61 5.28
C VAL A 28 -13.31 15.79 4.44
N GLU A 29 -13.63 17.03 4.10
CA GLU A 29 -14.68 17.31 3.11
C GLU A 29 -14.18 16.81 1.74
N LYS A 30 -14.89 15.85 1.18
CA LYS A 30 -14.59 15.36 -0.16
C LYS A 30 -15.87 15.07 -0.92
N GLU A 31 -15.83 15.30 -2.21
CA GLU A 31 -16.93 14.94 -3.09
C GLU A 31 -17.24 13.46 -3.03
N ALA A 32 -18.50 13.10 -3.23
CA ALA A 32 -18.91 11.70 -3.31
C ALA A 32 -18.13 10.99 -4.44
N ALA A 33 -17.58 9.84 -4.11
CA ALA A 33 -16.91 9.03 -5.10
C ALA A 33 -17.89 8.66 -6.23
N LYS A 34 -17.43 8.75 -7.47
CA LYS A 34 -18.15 8.28 -8.66
C LYS A 34 -17.42 7.04 -9.18
N PRO A 35 -17.70 5.85 -8.64
CA PRO A 35 -17.07 4.62 -9.08
C PRO A 35 -17.35 4.41 -10.57
N ASN A 36 -16.30 4.17 -11.35
CA ASN A 36 -16.38 3.92 -12.77
C ASN A 36 -16.19 2.42 -13.06
N GLU A 37 -15.38 2.11 -14.06
CA GLU A 37 -15.04 0.74 -14.44
C GLU A 37 -14.29 -0.01 -13.33
N LYS A 38 -14.45 -1.30 -13.29
CA LYS A 38 -13.71 -2.18 -12.38
C LYS A 38 -12.22 -2.16 -12.73
N VAL A 39 -11.38 -1.93 -11.75
CA VAL A 39 -9.92 -1.94 -11.89
C VAL A 39 -9.30 -3.18 -11.28
N LEU A 40 -9.91 -3.74 -10.23
CA LEU A 40 -9.49 -5.00 -9.64
C LEU A 40 -10.72 -5.89 -9.45
N GLU A 41 -10.63 -7.12 -9.95
CA GLU A 41 -11.64 -8.15 -9.73
C GLU A 41 -10.95 -9.37 -9.12
N VAL A 42 -11.42 -9.80 -7.99
CA VAL A 42 -10.98 -11.03 -7.31
C VAL A 42 -12.16 -11.99 -7.30
N LYS A 43 -12.00 -13.17 -7.87
CA LYS A 43 -13.08 -14.13 -8.04
C LYS A 43 -12.76 -15.47 -7.38
N ASN A 44 -13.56 -15.84 -6.40
CA ASN A 44 -13.49 -17.15 -5.73
C ASN A 44 -12.06 -17.51 -5.28
N LEU A 45 -11.35 -16.56 -4.66
CA LEU A 45 -9.95 -16.71 -4.26
C LEU A 45 -9.81 -17.64 -3.04
N TRP A 46 -8.83 -18.53 -3.11
CA TRP A 46 -8.44 -19.43 -2.02
C TRP A 46 -6.95 -19.32 -1.79
N VAL A 47 -6.54 -19.10 -0.55
CA VAL A 47 -5.14 -18.91 -0.19
C VAL A 47 -4.81 -19.67 1.08
N HIS A 48 -3.67 -20.33 1.11
CA HIS A 48 -3.15 -21.00 2.32
C HIS A 48 -2.17 -20.07 3.06
N ASP A 49 -2.14 -20.22 4.37
CA ASP A 49 -1.13 -19.59 5.21
C ASP A 49 0.23 -20.32 5.11
N SER A 50 1.25 -19.86 5.85
CA SER A 50 2.58 -20.46 5.90
C SER A 50 2.62 -21.87 6.50
N ARG A 51 1.57 -22.29 7.21
CA ARG A 51 1.40 -23.61 7.82
C ARG A 51 0.63 -24.58 6.91
N GLY A 52 0.19 -24.11 5.73
CA GLY A 52 -0.63 -24.87 4.81
C GLY A 52 -2.13 -24.93 5.17
N LEU A 53 -2.58 -24.12 6.12
CA LEU A 53 -4.00 -24.01 6.46
C LEU A 53 -4.69 -22.99 5.57
N LEU A 54 -5.96 -23.22 5.26
CA LEU A 54 -6.76 -22.28 4.46
C LEU A 54 -7.05 -21.00 5.27
N ALA A 55 -6.35 -19.92 4.92
CA ALA A 55 -6.55 -18.58 5.47
C ALA A 55 -7.68 -17.84 4.74
N ILE A 56 -7.74 -17.94 3.41
CA ILE A 56 -8.78 -17.33 2.58
C ILE A 56 -9.59 -18.44 1.91
N LYS A 57 -10.92 -18.32 2.01
CA LYS A 57 -11.88 -19.29 1.47
C LYS A 57 -12.92 -18.58 0.62
N ASN A 58 -12.89 -18.84 -0.70
CA ASN A 58 -13.91 -18.36 -1.64
C ASN A 58 -14.14 -16.83 -1.57
N PHE A 59 -13.07 -16.05 -1.49
CA PHE A 59 -13.14 -14.60 -1.38
C PHE A 59 -13.39 -13.96 -2.74
N THR A 60 -14.33 -13.03 -2.80
CA THR A 60 -14.65 -12.26 -4.00
C THR A 60 -14.72 -10.79 -3.66
N LEU A 61 -14.11 -9.94 -4.47
CA LEU A 61 -14.05 -8.49 -4.29
C LEU A 61 -13.90 -7.81 -5.64
N ASP A 62 -14.66 -6.75 -5.83
CA ASP A 62 -14.48 -5.81 -6.94
C ASP A 62 -14.06 -4.44 -6.38
N VAL A 63 -13.09 -3.81 -7.03
CA VAL A 63 -12.69 -2.42 -6.74
C VAL A 63 -12.76 -1.62 -8.03
N HIS A 64 -13.39 -0.45 -7.95
CA HIS A 64 -13.60 0.43 -9.09
C HIS A 64 -12.59 1.59 -9.10
N LYS A 65 -12.37 2.17 -10.27
CA LYS A 65 -11.55 3.38 -10.40
C LYS A 65 -12.06 4.51 -9.51
N GLY A 66 -11.17 5.13 -8.75
CA GLY A 66 -11.52 6.22 -7.83
C GLY A 66 -12.19 5.76 -6.52
N GLU A 67 -12.31 4.45 -6.29
CA GLU A 67 -12.86 3.88 -5.08
C GLU A 67 -11.78 3.59 -4.05
N ILE A 68 -12.14 3.75 -2.78
CA ILE A 68 -11.35 3.29 -1.63
C ILE A 68 -12.16 2.23 -0.91
N VAL A 69 -11.68 1.00 -0.94
CA VAL A 69 -12.30 -0.13 -0.24
C VAL A 69 -11.55 -0.42 1.05
N GLY A 70 -12.27 -0.40 2.18
CA GLY A 70 -11.72 -0.79 3.48
C GLY A 70 -12.03 -2.25 3.80
N ILE A 71 -11.02 -3.02 4.19
CA ILE A 71 -11.17 -4.39 4.66
C ILE A 71 -10.90 -4.40 6.16
N ALA A 72 -11.94 -4.61 6.97
CA ALA A 72 -11.83 -4.72 8.41
C ALA A 72 -11.75 -6.19 8.84
N GLY A 73 -11.02 -6.46 9.91
CA GLY A 73 -10.91 -7.80 10.48
C GLY A 73 -10.03 -7.80 11.73
N VAL A 74 -10.12 -8.86 12.49
CA VAL A 74 -9.21 -9.11 13.61
C VAL A 74 -7.91 -9.65 13.05
N ASP A 75 -6.79 -9.27 13.64
CA ASP A 75 -5.46 -9.75 13.25
C ASP A 75 -5.40 -11.29 13.18
N GLY A 76 -4.71 -11.80 12.17
CA GLY A 76 -4.59 -13.23 11.90
C GLY A 76 -5.79 -13.87 11.17
N ASN A 77 -6.76 -13.09 10.67
CA ASN A 77 -7.91 -13.61 9.93
C ASN A 77 -7.74 -13.56 8.40
N GLY A 78 -6.51 -13.54 7.90
CA GLY A 78 -6.23 -13.70 6.48
C GLY A 78 -5.98 -12.41 5.71
N GLN A 79 -6.00 -11.22 6.35
CA GLN A 79 -5.74 -9.95 5.67
C GLN A 79 -4.34 -9.92 5.04
N THR A 80 -3.34 -10.38 5.78
CA THR A 80 -1.95 -10.48 5.30
C THR A 80 -1.86 -11.42 4.09
N GLU A 81 -2.46 -12.62 4.19
CA GLU A 81 -2.49 -13.60 3.11
C GLU A 81 -3.20 -13.07 1.86
N LEU A 82 -4.27 -12.31 2.04
CA LEU A 82 -4.99 -11.66 0.94
C LEU A 82 -4.09 -10.64 0.22
N VAL A 83 -3.47 -9.74 0.96
CA VAL A 83 -2.61 -8.69 0.40
C VAL A 83 -1.39 -9.29 -0.27
N GLU A 84 -0.77 -10.31 0.31
CA GLU A 84 0.35 -11.04 -0.29
C GLU A 84 -0.07 -11.78 -1.57
N ALA A 85 -1.26 -12.39 -1.60
CA ALA A 85 -1.79 -13.03 -2.81
C ALA A 85 -2.06 -12.01 -3.91
N LEU A 86 -2.67 -10.87 -3.60
CA LEU A 86 -2.92 -9.78 -4.55
C LEU A 86 -1.62 -9.19 -5.10
N SER A 87 -0.60 -9.04 -4.28
CA SER A 87 0.72 -8.53 -4.70
C SER A 87 1.60 -9.57 -5.40
N GLY A 88 1.21 -10.85 -5.36
CA GLY A 88 1.95 -11.98 -5.95
C GLY A 88 3.10 -12.49 -5.10
N LEU A 89 3.16 -12.11 -3.83
CA LEU A 89 4.13 -12.60 -2.84
C LEU A 89 3.76 -13.99 -2.31
N ARG A 90 2.48 -14.34 -2.41
CA ARG A 90 1.94 -15.65 -2.00
C ARG A 90 1.18 -16.29 -3.16
N PRO A 91 1.35 -17.60 -3.42
CA PRO A 91 0.59 -18.29 -4.43
C PRO A 91 -0.88 -18.46 -3.99
N THR A 92 -1.76 -18.40 -4.96
CA THR A 92 -3.16 -18.75 -4.79
C THR A 92 -3.37 -20.24 -5.04
N SER A 93 -4.32 -20.86 -4.37
CA SER A 93 -4.65 -22.27 -4.64
C SER A 93 -5.81 -22.43 -5.63
N LYS A 94 -6.74 -21.45 -5.65
CA LYS A 94 -7.87 -21.37 -6.60
C LYS A 94 -8.30 -19.92 -6.75
N GLY A 95 -9.00 -19.63 -7.84
CA GLY A 95 -9.62 -18.34 -8.11
C GLY A 95 -8.88 -17.55 -9.18
N GLU A 96 -9.34 -16.35 -9.39
CA GLU A 96 -8.84 -15.44 -10.41
C GLU A 96 -8.55 -14.06 -9.80
N ILE A 97 -7.50 -13.41 -10.28
CA ILE A 97 -7.20 -12.00 -9.98
C ILE A 97 -7.04 -11.28 -11.31
N VAL A 98 -7.98 -10.39 -11.60
CA VAL A 98 -7.98 -9.56 -12.82
C VAL A 98 -7.69 -8.12 -12.44
N PHE A 99 -6.71 -7.51 -13.06
CA PHE A 99 -6.33 -6.13 -12.86
C PHE A 99 -6.31 -5.40 -14.20
N ASP A 100 -7.06 -4.32 -14.30
CA ASP A 100 -7.24 -3.53 -15.54
C ASP A 100 -7.57 -4.44 -16.75
N GLY A 101 -8.55 -5.33 -16.55
CA GLY A 101 -9.03 -6.29 -17.55
C GLY A 101 -8.07 -7.44 -17.90
N LYS A 102 -6.93 -7.56 -17.19
CA LYS A 102 -5.93 -8.61 -17.46
C LYS A 102 -5.81 -9.55 -16.27
N ASN A 103 -5.85 -10.86 -16.52
CA ASN A 103 -5.55 -11.83 -15.47
C ASN A 103 -4.09 -11.72 -15.05
N ILE A 104 -3.85 -11.47 -13.76
CA ILE A 104 -2.52 -11.30 -13.18
C ILE A 104 -2.17 -12.41 -12.17
N GLU A 105 -3.03 -13.39 -12.00
CA GLU A 105 -2.88 -14.44 -10.98
C GLU A 105 -1.51 -15.12 -11.06
N SER A 106 -1.08 -15.55 -12.25
CA SER A 106 0.19 -16.22 -12.49
C SER A 106 1.40 -15.27 -12.61
N LEU A 107 1.18 -13.95 -12.53
CA LEU A 107 2.25 -12.98 -12.71
C LEU A 107 3.10 -12.82 -11.43
N SER A 108 4.42 -12.74 -11.61
CA SER A 108 5.35 -12.41 -10.53
C SER A 108 5.09 -10.99 -9.97
N PRO A 109 5.50 -10.69 -8.71
CA PRO A 109 5.33 -9.35 -8.11
C PRO A 109 5.87 -8.21 -9.00
N ARG A 110 7.02 -8.43 -9.64
CA ARG A 110 7.61 -7.47 -10.57
C ARG A 110 6.72 -7.20 -11.79
N LYS A 111 6.06 -8.23 -12.34
CA LYS A 111 5.15 -8.07 -13.48
C LYS A 111 3.85 -7.39 -13.07
N ARG A 112 3.29 -7.72 -11.89
CA ARG A 112 2.11 -7.04 -11.33
C ARG A 112 2.40 -5.57 -11.08
N ARG A 113 3.57 -5.23 -10.55
CA ARG A 113 4.01 -3.85 -10.38
C ARG A 113 4.17 -3.10 -11.72
N ARG A 114 4.67 -3.79 -12.75
CA ARG A 114 4.72 -3.21 -14.11
C ARG A 114 3.34 -2.95 -14.70
N ALA A 115 2.35 -3.74 -14.33
CA ALA A 115 0.95 -3.52 -14.72
C ALA A 115 0.30 -2.35 -13.99
N GLY A 116 0.93 -1.80 -12.92
CA GLY A 116 0.43 -0.66 -12.18
C GLY A 116 -0.03 -0.95 -10.75
N LEU A 117 -0.04 -2.22 -10.32
CA LEU A 117 -0.43 -2.59 -8.98
C LEU A 117 0.70 -2.27 -8.00
N ALA A 118 0.46 -1.35 -7.08
CA ALA A 118 1.38 -1.00 -6.00
C ALA A 118 0.98 -1.71 -4.69
N HIS A 119 1.97 -1.96 -3.84
CA HIS A 119 1.76 -2.55 -2.52
C HIS A 119 2.57 -1.80 -1.49
N VAL A 120 1.92 -1.39 -0.40
CA VAL A 120 2.56 -0.84 0.80
C VAL A 120 2.37 -1.88 1.90
N PRO A 121 3.44 -2.53 2.38
CA PRO A 121 3.33 -3.55 3.40
C PRO A 121 2.98 -2.97 4.77
N GLU A 122 2.31 -3.75 5.59
CA GLU A 122 1.96 -3.41 6.97
C GLU A 122 3.22 -3.22 7.82
N ASP A 123 4.14 -4.18 7.79
CA ASP A 123 5.41 -4.11 8.50
C ASP A 123 6.44 -3.32 7.68
N ARG A 124 6.63 -2.07 8.05
CA ARG A 124 7.57 -1.17 7.39
C ARG A 124 9.02 -1.58 7.59
N ALA A 125 9.36 -2.08 8.77
CA ALA A 125 10.75 -2.33 9.15
C ALA A 125 11.30 -3.63 8.57
N ASN A 126 10.49 -4.70 8.55
CA ASN A 126 10.95 -6.01 8.09
C ASN A 126 10.66 -6.28 6.61
N THR A 127 9.57 -5.69 6.07
CA THR A 127 9.12 -5.98 4.69
C THR A 127 9.05 -4.76 3.78
N GLY A 128 8.87 -3.57 4.35
CA GLY A 128 8.70 -2.33 3.59
C GLY A 128 9.99 -1.63 3.20
N LEU A 129 10.99 -1.68 4.07
CA LEU A 129 12.26 -0.99 3.92
C LEU A 129 13.43 -1.94 4.15
N ASN A 130 14.55 -1.68 3.48
CA ASN A 130 15.83 -2.26 3.86
C ASN A 130 16.58 -1.25 4.71
N LEU A 131 16.62 -1.48 6.03
CA LEU A 131 17.23 -0.56 7.01
C LEU A 131 18.75 -0.44 6.87
N LYS A 132 19.39 -1.27 6.05
CA LYS A 132 20.84 -1.22 5.76
C LYS A 132 21.17 -0.40 4.51
N LEU A 133 20.15 -0.02 3.75
CA LEU A 133 20.29 0.76 2.54
C LEU A 133 19.98 2.23 2.80
N ASP A 134 20.55 3.10 1.98
CA ASP A 134 20.27 4.52 1.99
C ASP A 134 18.81 4.83 1.61
N ILE A 135 18.37 6.05 1.91
CA ILE A 135 16.99 6.47 1.60
C ILE A 135 16.72 6.40 0.10
N TRP A 136 17.66 6.86 -0.72
CA TRP A 136 17.49 6.84 -2.18
C TRP A 136 17.42 5.40 -2.74
N GLU A 137 18.17 4.47 -2.17
CA GLU A 137 18.13 3.04 -2.56
C GLU A 137 16.78 2.43 -2.24
N ASN A 138 16.22 2.72 -1.07
CA ASN A 138 14.88 2.29 -0.68
C ASN A 138 13.81 2.88 -1.59
N LEU A 139 13.89 4.18 -1.94
CA LEU A 139 12.92 4.83 -2.81
C LEU A 139 12.90 4.23 -4.22
N VAL A 140 14.05 3.89 -4.77
CA VAL A 140 14.13 3.30 -6.10
C VAL A 140 14.05 1.78 -6.11
N GLY A 141 14.15 1.11 -4.98
CA GLY A 141 14.19 -0.35 -4.85
C GLY A 141 13.09 -1.09 -5.61
N THR A 142 11.95 -0.45 -5.79
CA THR A 142 10.80 -1.00 -6.52
C THR A 142 10.72 -0.58 -7.99
N SER A 143 11.55 0.37 -8.44
CA SER A 143 11.49 0.99 -9.77
C SER A 143 12.83 1.06 -10.50
N TYR A 144 13.94 0.70 -9.86
CA TYR A 144 15.30 0.79 -10.41
C TYR A 144 15.48 0.21 -11.81
N PHE A 145 14.65 -0.76 -12.19
CA PHE A 145 14.70 -1.44 -13.48
C PHE A 145 13.91 -0.74 -14.60
N ARG A 146 13.27 0.40 -14.31
CA ARG A 146 12.46 1.15 -15.28
C ARG A 146 13.21 2.37 -15.78
N SER A 147 12.95 2.79 -17.02
CA SER A 147 13.30 4.11 -17.50
C SER A 147 12.46 5.18 -16.74
N PRO A 148 13.05 6.32 -16.37
CA PRO A 148 14.40 6.78 -16.64
C PRO A 148 15.47 6.32 -15.62
N MET A 149 15.09 5.56 -14.57
CA MET A 149 16.00 5.14 -13.48
C MET A 149 17.14 4.25 -13.98
N SER A 150 16.87 3.39 -14.96
CA SER A 150 17.91 2.58 -15.60
C SER A 150 17.72 2.44 -17.11
N ARG A 151 18.81 2.23 -17.82
CA ARG A 151 18.83 1.94 -19.26
C ARG A 151 19.85 0.84 -19.52
N GLY A 152 19.41 -0.25 -20.16
CA GLY A 152 20.29 -1.39 -20.45
C GLY A 152 20.91 -2.06 -19.21
N GLY A 153 20.24 -2.00 -18.05
CA GLY A 153 20.74 -2.57 -16.80
C GLY A 153 21.67 -1.64 -15.98
N ILE A 154 22.01 -0.47 -16.50
CA ILE A 154 22.85 0.52 -15.81
C ILE A 154 21.93 1.55 -15.15
N ILE A 155 22.10 1.77 -13.85
CA ILE A 155 21.35 2.75 -13.07
C ILE A 155 21.92 4.14 -13.34
N SER A 156 21.02 5.08 -13.63
CA SER A 156 21.34 6.51 -13.78
C SER A 156 21.23 7.21 -12.44
N MET A 157 22.36 7.45 -11.78
CA MET A 157 22.38 8.13 -10.47
C MET A 157 21.70 9.51 -10.52
N LYS A 158 21.86 10.27 -11.59
CA LYS A 158 21.18 11.55 -11.76
C LYS A 158 19.66 11.39 -11.66
N ASN A 159 19.07 10.46 -12.40
CA ASN A 159 17.62 10.26 -12.44
C ASN A 159 17.07 9.63 -11.17
N VAL A 160 17.95 9.08 -10.33
CA VAL A 160 17.59 8.49 -9.02
C VAL A 160 17.64 9.54 -7.93
N VAL A 161 18.71 10.36 -7.87
CA VAL A 161 18.94 11.31 -6.78
C VAL A 161 18.07 12.56 -6.93
N ASP A 162 17.85 13.06 -8.13
CA ASP A 162 17.04 14.28 -8.35
C ASP A 162 15.60 14.18 -7.78
N PRO A 163 14.83 13.10 -8.04
CA PRO A 163 13.51 12.93 -7.42
C PRO A 163 13.55 12.80 -5.90
N VAL A 164 14.62 12.20 -5.35
CA VAL A 164 14.79 12.04 -3.89
C VAL A 164 15.00 13.40 -3.25
N SER A 165 15.85 14.25 -3.82
CA SER A 165 16.08 15.60 -3.31
C SER A 165 14.79 16.42 -3.27
N TYR A 166 13.94 16.30 -4.29
CA TYR A 166 12.66 17.01 -4.34
C TYR A 166 11.68 16.54 -3.24
N THR A 167 11.60 15.24 -3.00
CA THR A 167 10.71 14.69 -1.95
C THR A 167 11.13 15.09 -0.54
N HIS A 168 12.42 15.32 -0.29
CA HIS A 168 12.91 15.81 1.00
C HIS A 168 12.67 17.30 1.21
N LEU A 169 12.70 18.11 0.16
CA LEU A 169 12.50 19.55 0.24
C LEU A 169 11.04 19.96 0.46
N THR A 170 10.09 19.07 0.20
CA THR A 170 8.65 19.36 0.29
C THR A 170 7.99 18.83 1.55
N LEU A 171 8.71 18.12 2.42
CA LEU A 171 8.19 17.75 3.73
C LEU A 171 8.24 18.99 4.65
N PRO A 172 7.11 19.50 5.14
CA PRO A 172 7.13 20.58 6.14
C PRO A 172 7.80 20.04 7.41
N THR A 173 8.86 20.69 7.80
CA THR A 173 9.54 20.48 9.09
C THR A 173 8.66 20.88 10.24
#